data_839c4aea49acfe8e5848ad34cf4eed48
#
_entry.id   839c4aea49acfe8e5848ad34cf4eed48
#
_cell.length_a   1.000
_cell.length_b   1.000
_cell.length_c   1.000
_cell.angle_alpha   90.00
_cell.angle_beta   90.00
_cell.angle_gamma   90.00
#
_symmetry.space_group_name_H-M   'P 1'
#
loop_
_entity.id
_entity.type
_entity.pdbx_description
1 polymer ?
#
loop_
_entity_poly.entity_id
_entity_poly.type
_entity_poly.pdbx_seq_one_letter_code
_entity_poly.pdbx_strand_id
1 'polypeptide(L)'
;LLLANTASLDDLNARLPAGQSVPMSRFRANIVLGGHIPWAEDGWRRLAIGDGANGGGAIVRVLAPCSRCVVTSIDQESAQVPFPKEPLATLASFRRAQGGVMFAQNAVVEKAGLISVGDRVSVLEEGASNLLEVPGKLA
;
A
#
# COMPACT_ATOMS: atom_id res chain seq x y z
N LEU A 1 -10.57 2.02 3.71
CA LEU A 1 -9.36 1.47 4.33
C LEU A 1 -8.16 1.62 3.40
N LEU A 2 -6.99 1.76 4.00
CA LEU A 2 -5.70 1.68 3.29
C LEU A 2 -4.98 0.39 3.71
N LEU A 3 -4.68 -0.45 2.73
CA LEU A 3 -3.90 -1.68 2.90
C LEU A 3 -2.48 -1.45 2.39
N ALA A 4 -1.48 -1.76 3.20
CA ALA A 4 -0.08 -1.66 2.82
C ALA A 4 0.63 -3.00 3.00
N ASN A 5 1.69 -3.21 2.21
CA ASN A 5 2.50 -4.42 2.21
C ASN A 5 3.91 -4.09 2.73
N THR A 6 4.37 -4.80 3.75
CA THR A 6 5.70 -4.58 4.33
C THR A 6 6.82 -4.77 3.32
N ALA A 7 6.70 -5.79 2.45
CA ALA A 7 7.70 -6.05 1.42
C ALA A 7 7.82 -4.90 0.40
N SER A 8 6.72 -4.21 0.11
CA SER A 8 6.71 -3.02 -0.75
C SER A 8 7.42 -1.84 -0.10
N LEU A 9 7.27 -1.67 1.21
CA LEU A 9 8.04 -0.67 1.97
C LEU A 9 9.53 -1.01 1.97
N ASP A 10 9.88 -2.27 2.16
CA ASP A 10 11.28 -2.72 2.15
C ASP A 10 11.93 -2.45 0.79
N ASP A 11 11.25 -2.76 -0.31
CA ASP A 11 11.73 -2.46 -1.67
C ASP A 11 11.86 -0.94 -1.91
N LEU A 12 10.89 -0.15 -1.44
CA LEU A 12 10.99 1.31 -1.50
C LEU A 12 12.21 1.81 -0.74
N ASN A 13 12.38 1.37 0.50
CA ASN A 13 13.51 1.77 1.34
C ASN A 13 14.88 1.38 0.74
N ALA A 14 14.93 0.24 0.04
CA ALA A 14 16.14 -0.17 -0.69
C ALA A 14 16.48 0.76 -1.87
N ARG A 15 15.50 1.45 -2.42
CA ARG A 15 15.66 2.40 -3.53
C ARG A 15 15.89 3.84 -3.08
N LEU A 16 15.55 4.18 -1.83
CA LEU A 16 15.75 5.52 -1.28
C LEU A 16 17.25 5.84 -1.13
N PRO A 17 17.65 7.12 -1.17
CA PRO A 17 19.01 7.50 -0.88
C PRO A 17 19.47 6.96 0.48
N ALA A 18 20.75 6.64 0.61
CA ALA A 18 21.32 6.10 1.83
C ALA A 18 20.98 6.99 3.06
N GLY A 19 20.53 6.36 4.14
CA GLY A 19 20.15 7.04 5.37
C GLY A 19 18.80 7.74 5.33
N GLN A 20 18.02 7.60 4.25
CA GLN A 20 16.71 8.27 4.08
C GLN A 20 15.53 7.28 4.13
N SER A 21 15.70 6.12 4.74
CA SER A 21 14.62 5.16 4.92
C SER A 21 13.45 5.77 5.72
N VAL A 22 12.25 5.36 5.37
CA VAL A 22 11.01 5.81 6.02
C VAL A 22 10.27 4.64 6.67
N PRO A 23 9.62 4.86 7.82
CA PRO A 23 8.77 3.85 8.45
C PRO A 23 7.40 3.77 7.76
N MET A 24 6.68 2.67 7.97
CA MET A 24 5.32 2.47 7.46
C MET A 24 4.34 3.56 7.94
N SER A 25 4.57 4.12 9.12
CA SER A 25 3.74 5.19 9.70
C SER A 25 3.59 6.43 8.79
N ARG A 26 4.58 6.68 7.91
CA ARG A 26 4.51 7.77 6.92
C ARG A 26 3.32 7.63 5.97
N PHE A 27 2.87 6.42 5.72
CA PHE A 27 1.79 6.13 4.78
C PHE A 27 0.42 6.01 5.44
N ARG A 28 0.37 5.96 6.78
CA ARG A 28 -0.86 5.95 7.57
C ARG A 28 -1.83 4.81 7.18
N ALA A 29 -1.31 3.62 6.93
CA ALA A 29 -2.11 2.47 6.60
C ALA A 29 -3.02 2.06 7.76
N ASN A 30 -4.24 1.62 7.46
CA ASN A 30 -5.15 1.03 8.43
C ASN A 30 -4.77 -0.43 8.73
N ILE A 31 -4.36 -1.17 7.69
CA ILE A 31 -3.96 -2.57 7.80
C ILE A 31 -2.64 -2.74 7.07
N VAL A 32 -1.67 -3.33 7.76
CA VAL A 32 -0.35 -3.64 7.23
C VAL A 32 -0.20 -5.15 7.12
N LEU A 33 0.08 -5.64 5.93
CA LEU A 33 0.19 -7.05 5.60
C LEU A 33 1.65 -7.44 5.41
N GLY A 34 2.03 -8.58 5.96
CA GLY A 34 3.36 -9.18 5.81
C GLY A 34 3.32 -10.51 5.09
N GLY A 35 4.51 -11.05 4.76
CA GLY A 35 4.63 -12.37 4.17
C GLY A 35 4.33 -12.44 2.67
N HIS A 36 4.26 -11.32 1.98
CA HIS A 36 4.06 -11.22 0.53
C HIS A 36 5.32 -10.71 -0.17
N ILE A 37 5.36 -10.85 -1.49
CA ILE A 37 6.40 -10.24 -2.32
C ILE A 37 6.11 -8.75 -2.53
N PRO A 38 7.14 -7.93 -2.84
CA PRO A 38 6.95 -6.52 -3.12
C PRO A 38 5.92 -6.28 -4.23
N TRP A 39 5.02 -5.33 -3.99
CA TRP A 39 4.01 -4.85 -4.95
C TRP A 39 2.95 -5.89 -5.35
N ALA A 40 2.86 -7.02 -4.63
CA ALA A 40 1.82 -8.03 -4.84
C ALA A 40 0.41 -7.44 -4.65
N GLU A 41 0.28 -6.44 -3.81
CA GLU A 41 -0.99 -5.73 -3.54
C GLU A 41 -1.62 -5.13 -4.78
N ASP A 42 -0.86 -4.82 -5.80
CA ASP A 42 -1.39 -4.29 -7.07
C ASP A 42 -2.25 -5.32 -7.82
N GLY A 43 -2.03 -6.60 -7.56
CA GLY A 43 -2.80 -7.70 -8.15
C GLY A 43 -3.99 -8.16 -7.31
N TRP A 44 -4.08 -7.76 -6.06
CA TRP A 44 -5.15 -8.23 -5.19
C TRP A 44 -6.51 -7.64 -5.54
N ARG A 45 -7.56 -8.46 -5.42
CA ARG A 45 -8.96 -8.05 -5.61
C ARG A 45 -9.80 -8.28 -4.36
N ARG A 46 -9.67 -9.44 -3.72
CA ARG A 46 -10.36 -9.80 -2.48
C ARG A 46 -9.42 -10.52 -1.53
N LEU A 47 -9.48 -10.14 -0.27
CA LEU A 47 -8.69 -10.72 0.80
C LEU A 47 -9.60 -11.18 1.94
N ALA A 48 -9.33 -12.36 2.48
CA ALA A 48 -9.87 -12.77 3.77
C ALA A 48 -8.81 -12.54 4.85
N ILE A 49 -9.18 -11.89 5.94
CA ILE A 49 -8.33 -11.62 7.10
C ILE A 49 -8.90 -12.40 8.28
N GLY A 50 -8.04 -13.17 8.94
CA GLY A 50 -8.47 -14.12 9.96
C GLY A 50 -9.30 -15.24 9.32
N ASP A 51 -10.33 -15.69 9.98
CA ASP A 51 -11.26 -16.71 9.47
C ASP A 51 -12.37 -16.14 8.57
N GLY A 52 -12.13 -15.03 7.90
CA GLY A 52 -13.12 -14.33 7.07
C GLY A 52 -13.83 -15.23 6.08
N ALA A 53 -13.12 -16.17 5.47
CA ALA A 53 -13.69 -17.14 4.54
C ALA A 53 -14.66 -18.14 5.23
N ASN A 54 -14.45 -18.45 6.52
CA ASN A 54 -15.23 -19.39 7.30
C ASN A 54 -16.20 -18.72 8.30
N GLY A 55 -16.31 -17.39 8.27
CA GLY A 55 -17.30 -16.65 9.04
C GLY A 55 -16.81 -15.90 10.27
N GLY A 56 -15.53 -16.03 10.66
CA GLY A 56 -15.00 -15.43 11.89
C GLY A 56 -14.29 -14.07 11.70
N GLY A 57 -13.59 -13.88 10.61
CA GLY A 57 -12.82 -12.65 10.29
C GLY A 57 -13.55 -11.73 9.34
N ALA A 58 -12.78 -10.92 8.60
CA ALA A 58 -13.29 -9.95 7.64
C ALA A 58 -12.92 -10.32 6.20
N ILE A 59 -13.72 -9.86 5.25
CA ILE A 59 -13.37 -9.85 3.82
C ILE A 59 -13.30 -8.41 3.36
N VAL A 60 -12.22 -8.06 2.68
CA VAL A 60 -12.01 -6.75 2.09
C VAL A 60 -11.85 -6.86 0.58
N ARG A 61 -12.38 -5.88 -0.13
CA ARG A 61 -12.25 -5.71 -1.57
C ARG A 61 -11.31 -4.57 -1.86
N VAL A 62 -10.28 -4.85 -2.66
CA VAL A 62 -9.34 -3.84 -3.14
C VAL A 62 -9.95 -3.09 -4.31
N LEU A 63 -9.86 -1.76 -4.29
CA LEU A 63 -10.48 -0.90 -5.29
C LEU A 63 -9.49 -0.29 -6.27
N ALA A 64 -8.44 0.35 -5.75
CA ALA A 64 -7.50 1.11 -6.56
C ALA A 64 -6.21 1.41 -5.78
N PRO A 65 -5.08 1.65 -6.48
CA PRO A 65 -3.89 2.18 -5.85
C PRO A 65 -4.16 3.52 -5.16
N CYS A 66 -3.47 3.77 -4.06
CA CYS A 66 -3.61 5.03 -3.34
C CYS A 66 -2.56 6.04 -3.79
N SER A 67 -3.03 7.18 -4.29
CA SER A 67 -2.16 8.32 -4.63
C SER A 67 -1.62 8.97 -3.35
N ARG A 68 -0.33 9.24 -3.34
CA ARG A 68 0.38 9.81 -2.19
C ARG A 68 0.72 11.27 -2.40
N CYS A 69 0.77 12.02 -1.32
CA CYS A 69 1.09 13.44 -1.33
C CYS A 69 2.26 13.75 -0.37
N VAL A 70 2.62 15.01 -0.27
CA VAL A 70 3.73 15.49 0.57
C VAL A 70 3.62 15.09 2.05
N VAL A 71 2.45 14.72 2.55
CA VAL A 71 2.27 14.25 3.93
C VAL A 71 3.16 13.04 4.25
N THR A 72 3.52 12.23 3.26
CA THR A 72 4.43 11.10 3.45
C THR A 72 5.86 11.51 3.80
N SER A 73 6.25 12.76 3.55
CA SER A 73 7.56 13.30 3.96
C SER A 73 7.60 13.80 5.40
N ILE A 74 6.44 13.91 6.06
CA ILE A 74 6.30 14.42 7.43
C ILE A 74 6.43 13.26 8.42
N ASP A 75 7.35 13.36 9.35
CA ASP A 75 7.47 12.43 10.46
C ASP A 75 6.27 12.57 11.40
N GLN A 76 5.58 11.45 11.67
CA GLN A 76 4.29 11.47 12.39
C GLN A 76 4.44 11.80 13.87
N GLU A 77 5.60 11.56 14.46
CA GLU A 77 5.85 11.81 15.89
C GLU A 77 6.38 13.21 16.12
N SER A 78 7.36 13.65 15.33
CA SER A 78 8.06 14.91 15.51
C SER A 78 7.47 16.07 14.72
N ALA A 79 6.59 15.81 13.76
CA ALA A 79 6.08 16.76 12.76
C ALA A 79 7.18 17.43 11.91
N GLN A 80 8.39 16.86 11.92
CA GLN A 80 9.51 17.34 11.12
C GLN A 80 9.47 16.78 9.70
N VAL A 81 10.13 17.47 8.78
CA VAL A 81 10.30 17.04 7.39
C VAL A 81 11.79 16.79 7.13
N PRO A 82 12.33 15.64 7.55
CA PRO A 82 13.76 15.39 7.48
C PRO A 82 14.28 15.34 6.04
N PHE A 83 13.45 14.86 5.11
CA PHE A 83 13.80 14.71 3.70
C PHE A 83 12.66 15.25 2.82
N PRO A 84 12.65 16.54 2.46
CA PRO A 84 11.48 17.19 1.85
C PRO A 84 11.01 16.58 0.53
N LYS A 85 11.89 15.92 -0.22
CA LYS A 85 11.56 15.30 -1.51
C LYS A 85 11.18 13.83 -1.40
N GLU A 86 11.60 13.16 -0.31
CA GLU A 86 11.39 11.73 -0.14
C GLU A 86 10.24 11.44 0.83
N PRO A 87 9.54 10.32 0.64
CA PRO A 87 9.75 9.23 -0.32
C PRO A 87 9.15 9.48 -1.71
N LEU A 88 8.51 10.63 -1.96
CA LEU A 88 7.76 10.87 -3.20
C LEU A 88 8.64 10.88 -4.46
N ALA A 89 9.84 11.46 -4.38
CA ALA A 89 10.72 11.54 -5.55
C ALA A 89 11.14 10.13 -6.02
N THR A 90 11.51 9.26 -5.08
CA THR A 90 11.85 7.88 -5.39
C THR A 90 10.64 7.10 -5.89
N LEU A 91 9.48 7.19 -5.21
CA LEU A 91 8.24 6.56 -5.68
C LEU A 91 7.87 7.03 -7.09
N ALA A 92 8.00 8.31 -7.39
CA ALA A 92 7.68 8.86 -8.69
C ALA A 92 8.51 8.26 -9.83
N SER A 93 9.69 7.72 -9.54
CA SER A 93 10.56 7.11 -10.55
C SER A 93 10.03 5.76 -11.07
N PHE A 94 9.19 5.05 -10.32
CA PHE A 94 8.69 3.72 -10.70
C PHE A 94 7.22 3.43 -10.34
N ARG A 95 6.56 4.33 -9.59
CA ARG A 95 5.17 4.16 -9.13
C ARG A 95 4.24 5.28 -9.60
N ARG A 96 4.59 5.98 -10.66
CA ARG A 96 3.74 7.02 -11.25
C ARG A 96 2.70 6.39 -12.17
N ALA A 97 1.44 6.57 -11.84
CA ALA A 97 0.32 6.09 -12.62
C ALA A 97 -0.93 6.95 -12.37
N GLN A 98 -1.88 6.97 -13.31
CA GLN A 98 -3.18 7.63 -13.14
C GLN A 98 -3.06 9.11 -12.67
N GLY A 99 -1.98 9.78 -13.08
CA GLY A 99 -1.71 11.18 -12.71
C GLY A 99 -1.19 11.40 -11.29
N GLY A 100 -0.83 10.35 -10.56
CA GLY A 100 -0.31 10.42 -9.20
C GLY A 100 0.89 9.50 -8.96
N VAL A 101 1.38 9.53 -7.74
CA VAL A 101 2.44 8.65 -7.24
C VAL A 101 1.82 7.67 -6.26
N MET A 102 1.91 6.37 -6.53
CA MET A 102 1.11 5.34 -5.88
C MET A 102 1.90 4.52 -4.86
N PHE A 103 1.32 4.34 -3.68
CA PHE A 103 1.78 3.39 -2.66
C PHE A 103 0.59 2.90 -1.84
N ALA A 104 0.49 1.59 -1.64
CA ALA A 104 -0.62 0.93 -0.95
C ALA A 104 -1.94 0.95 -1.76
N GLN A 105 -2.95 0.28 -1.25
CA GLN A 105 -4.22 0.06 -1.94
C GLN A 105 -5.39 0.59 -1.11
N ASN A 106 -6.29 1.29 -1.76
CA ASN A 106 -7.60 1.61 -1.19
C ASN A 106 -8.50 0.38 -1.23
N ALA A 107 -9.19 0.12 -0.14
CA ALA A 107 -10.09 -1.03 -0.03
C ALA A 107 -11.36 -0.68 0.75
N VAL A 108 -12.38 -1.49 0.56
CA VAL A 108 -13.64 -1.43 1.33
C VAL A 108 -13.90 -2.76 2.02
N VAL A 109 -14.64 -2.71 3.11
CA VAL A 109 -15.09 -3.91 3.80
C VAL A 109 -16.26 -4.50 3.02
N GLU A 110 -16.10 -5.74 2.56
CA GLU A 110 -17.17 -6.52 1.92
C GLU A 110 -17.95 -7.31 2.96
N LYS A 111 -17.23 -7.94 3.90
CA LYS A 111 -17.80 -8.64 5.04
C LYS A 111 -17.13 -8.16 6.31
N ALA A 112 -17.91 -7.61 7.22
CA ALA A 112 -17.42 -7.16 8.52
C ALA A 112 -17.09 -8.35 9.42
N GLY A 113 -16.09 -8.19 10.28
CA GLY A 113 -15.68 -9.17 11.26
C GLY A 113 -14.56 -8.63 12.13
N LEU A 114 -14.25 -9.37 13.18
CA LEU A 114 -13.16 -9.04 14.08
C LEU A 114 -11.85 -9.54 13.49
N ILE A 115 -10.85 -8.67 13.48
CA ILE A 115 -9.49 -9.00 13.05
C ILE A 115 -8.49 -8.59 14.12
N SER A 116 -7.39 -9.31 14.20
CA SER A 116 -6.32 -9.07 15.16
C SER A 116 -4.95 -9.09 14.50
N VAL A 117 -3.99 -8.40 15.09
CA VAL A 117 -2.59 -8.48 14.65
C VAL A 117 -2.14 -9.94 14.79
N GLY A 118 -1.50 -10.46 13.74
CA GLY A 118 -1.08 -11.85 13.66
C GLY A 118 -2.07 -12.78 12.94
N ASP A 119 -3.25 -12.28 12.60
CA ASP A 119 -4.22 -13.06 11.81
C ASP A 119 -3.66 -13.40 10.42
N ARG A 120 -4.01 -14.59 9.96
CA ARG A 120 -3.67 -15.03 8.60
C ARG A 120 -4.45 -14.19 7.57
N VAL A 121 -3.76 -13.82 6.49
CA VAL A 121 -4.37 -13.19 5.33
C VAL A 121 -4.31 -14.15 4.15
N SER A 122 -5.46 -14.34 3.50
CA SER A 122 -5.58 -15.17 2.30
C SER A 122 -6.07 -14.33 1.13
N VAL A 123 -5.36 -14.40 0.01
CA VAL A 123 -5.80 -13.78 -1.24
C VAL A 123 -6.86 -14.68 -1.86
N LEU A 124 -8.10 -14.22 -1.89
CA LEU A 124 -9.24 -14.96 -2.44
C LEU A 124 -9.39 -14.76 -3.93
N GLU A 125 -9.02 -13.59 -4.41
CA GLU A 125 -9.13 -13.22 -5.81
C GLU A 125 -8.01 -12.26 -6.17
N GLU A 126 -7.30 -12.55 -7.25
CA GLU A 126 -6.23 -11.71 -7.79
C GLU A 126 -6.30 -11.60 -9.31
N GLY A 127 -5.60 -10.63 -9.86
CA GLY A 127 -5.53 -10.38 -11.29
C GLY A 127 -4.26 -9.63 -11.67
N ALA A 128 -4.23 -9.07 -12.86
CA ALA A 128 -3.14 -8.23 -13.30
C ALA A 128 -2.97 -7.02 -12.38
N SER A 129 -1.75 -6.43 -12.36
CA SER A 129 -1.50 -5.18 -11.62
C SER A 129 -2.53 -4.12 -11.97
N ASN A 130 -3.08 -3.48 -10.95
CA ASN A 130 -3.97 -2.33 -11.11
C ASN A 130 -3.22 -0.99 -11.17
N LEU A 131 -1.90 -1.02 -11.15
CA LEU A 131 -1.06 0.15 -11.41
C LEU A 131 -1.07 0.43 -12.92
N LEU A 132 -2.16 1.05 -13.38
CA LEU A 132 -2.33 1.37 -14.80
C LEU A 132 -1.44 2.56 -15.15
N GLU A 133 -0.54 2.36 -16.10
CA GLU A 133 0.07 3.49 -16.79
C GLU A 133 -1.05 4.30 -17.44
N VAL A 134 -1.07 5.61 -17.21
CA VAL A 134 -1.93 6.49 -18.01
C VAL A 134 -1.46 6.30 -19.45
N PRO A 135 -2.31 5.82 -20.38
CA PRO A 135 -1.93 5.82 -21.78
C PRO A 135 -1.44 7.21 -22.11
N GLY A 136 -0.20 7.33 -22.57
CA GLY A 136 0.33 8.61 -22.96
C GLY A 136 -0.73 9.31 -23.78
N LYS A 137 -1.02 10.59 -23.51
CA LYS A 137 -1.83 11.38 -24.41
C LYS A 137 -1.28 11.10 -25.79
N LEU A 138 -2.04 10.39 -26.58
CA LEU A 138 -1.80 10.39 -28.03
C LEU A 138 -1.77 11.84 -28.43
N ALA A 139 -0.59 12.26 -28.80
CA ALA A 139 -0.39 13.60 -29.31
C ALA A 139 -1.26 13.82 -30.57
#